data_a1f8ae950b52460fb01030667aeee6aa
#
_entry.id   a1f8ae950b52460fb01030667aeee6aa
#
_cell.length_a   1.000
_cell.length_b   1.000
_cell.length_c   1.000
_cell.angle_alpha   90.00
_cell.angle_beta   90.00
_cell.angle_gamma   90.00
#
_symmetry.space_group_name_H-M   'P 1'
#
loop_
_entity.id
_entity.type
_entity.pdbx_description
1 polymer ?
#
loop_
_entity_poly.entity_id
_entity_poly.type
_entity_poly.pdbx_seq_one_letter_code
_entity_poly.pdbx_strand_id
1 'polypeptide(L)'
;MGEIKTITAEQLQAKVEAEEVLNIIDVREDFEVANGMIPNAVHIPMNTIPEKLDVFDAKQTYYIVCAGGVRSENVCHYLTANGIQAVNMEGGMYSWNGEVK
;
A
#
# COMPACT_ATOMS: atom_id res chain seq x y z
N MET A 1 -10.40 -11.14 -15.66
CA MET A 1 -9.67 -10.69 -14.52
C MET A 1 -8.42 -9.96 -14.92
N GLY A 2 -8.30 -8.69 -14.62
CA GLY A 2 -7.15 -7.91 -15.01
C GLY A 2 -5.95 -8.18 -14.11
N GLU A 3 -4.77 -7.90 -14.64
CA GLU A 3 -3.57 -7.90 -13.83
C GLU A 3 -3.54 -6.65 -13.00
N ILE A 4 -3.02 -6.76 -11.79
CA ILE A 4 -2.80 -5.59 -10.95
C ILE A 4 -1.41 -5.03 -11.26
N LYS A 5 -1.26 -3.72 -11.05
CA LYS A 5 0.03 -3.07 -11.21
C LYS A 5 0.89 -3.33 -10.00
N THR A 6 2.19 -3.38 -10.21
CA THR A 6 3.14 -3.61 -9.13
C THR A 6 4.26 -2.59 -9.19
N ILE A 7 4.93 -2.42 -8.04
CA ILE A 7 6.13 -1.59 -7.92
C ILE A 7 7.04 -2.33 -6.94
N THR A 8 8.35 -2.24 -7.15
CA THR A 8 9.26 -2.86 -6.20
C THR A 8 9.42 -1.96 -4.97
N ALA A 9 9.84 -2.55 -3.85
CA ALA A 9 10.13 -1.77 -2.64
C ALA A 9 11.20 -0.71 -2.92
N GLU A 10 12.22 -1.07 -3.72
CA GLU A 10 13.29 -0.14 -4.07
C GLU A 10 12.76 1.04 -4.87
N GLN A 11 11.87 0.76 -5.84
CA GLN A 11 11.28 1.83 -6.66
C GLN A 11 10.41 2.76 -5.83
N LEU A 12 9.61 2.21 -4.91
CA LEU A 12 8.77 3.04 -4.07
C LEU A 12 9.62 3.86 -3.10
N GLN A 13 10.70 3.25 -2.57
CA GLN A 13 11.64 3.96 -1.70
C GLN A 13 12.23 5.18 -2.42
N ALA A 14 12.60 5.02 -3.68
CA ALA A 14 13.15 6.14 -4.46
C ALA A 14 12.15 7.29 -4.58
N LYS A 15 10.86 6.97 -4.77
CA LYS A 15 9.82 7.99 -4.84
C LYS A 15 9.64 8.70 -3.51
N VAL A 16 9.68 7.95 -2.41
CA VAL A 16 9.54 8.51 -1.07
C VAL A 16 10.70 9.45 -0.77
N GLU A 17 11.92 9.02 -1.12
CA GLU A 17 13.12 9.81 -0.87
C GLU A 17 13.18 11.05 -1.76
N ALA A 18 12.53 11.00 -2.93
CA ALA A 18 12.39 12.15 -3.80
C ALA A 18 11.28 13.10 -3.35
N GLU A 19 10.62 12.79 -2.24
CA GLU A 19 9.56 13.60 -1.64
C GLU A 19 8.37 13.81 -2.58
N GLU A 20 8.08 12.79 -3.40
CA GLU A 20 6.88 12.83 -4.23
C GLU A 20 5.64 12.75 -3.33
N VAL A 21 4.55 13.38 -3.77
CA VAL A 21 3.27 13.29 -3.07
C VAL A 21 2.64 11.97 -3.43
N LEU A 22 2.58 11.05 -2.46
CA LEU A 22 2.15 9.68 -2.69
C LEU A 22 1.03 9.31 -1.71
N ASN A 23 0.14 8.42 -2.17
CA ASN A 23 -0.86 7.81 -1.31
C ASN A 23 -0.40 6.40 -1.02
N ILE A 24 0.16 6.18 0.15
CA ILE A 24 0.66 4.86 0.57
C ILE A 24 -0.25 4.35 1.68
N ILE A 25 -0.82 3.16 1.48
CA ILE A 25 -1.75 2.55 2.42
C ILE A 25 -1.11 1.27 2.95
N ASP A 26 -0.89 1.22 4.27
CA ASP A 26 -0.36 0.04 4.93
C ASP A 26 -1.55 -0.76 5.47
N VAL A 27 -1.71 -1.99 4.99
CA VAL A 27 -2.88 -2.81 5.32
C VAL A 27 -2.56 -3.88 6.36
N ARG A 28 -1.40 -3.76 7.04
CA ARG A 28 -1.00 -4.70 8.08
C ARG A 28 -1.86 -4.52 9.33
N GLU A 29 -1.68 -5.41 10.29
CA GLU A 29 -2.38 -5.34 11.57
C GLU A 29 -1.73 -4.32 12.50
N ASP A 30 -2.46 -3.91 13.54
CA ASP A 30 -1.97 -2.91 14.50
C ASP A 30 -0.63 -3.31 15.11
N PHE A 31 -0.48 -4.59 15.49
CA PHE A 31 0.76 -5.04 16.14
C PHE A 31 1.95 -5.00 15.17
N GLU A 32 1.69 -5.10 13.88
CA GLU A 32 2.78 -5.04 12.88
C GLU A 32 3.25 -3.61 12.65
N VAL A 33 2.30 -2.67 12.53
CA VAL A 33 2.68 -1.28 12.26
C VAL A 33 3.28 -0.61 13.49
N ALA A 34 3.10 -1.19 14.68
CA ALA A 34 3.71 -0.67 15.89
C ALA A 34 5.25 -0.65 15.80
N ASN A 35 5.83 -1.46 14.93
CA ASN A 35 7.27 -1.50 14.70
C ASN A 35 7.75 -0.51 13.64
N GLY A 36 6.83 0.27 13.09
CA GLY A 36 7.17 1.30 12.12
C GLY A 36 6.49 1.10 10.79
N MET A 37 6.26 2.21 10.09
CA MET A 37 5.63 2.25 8.77
C MET A 37 6.47 3.13 7.86
N ILE A 38 6.23 3.02 6.56
CA ILE A 38 6.79 3.98 5.61
C ILE A 38 6.33 5.38 6.01
N PRO A 39 7.20 6.38 6.00
CA PRO A 39 6.80 7.73 6.38
C PRO A 39 5.63 8.22 5.52
N ASN A 40 4.66 8.84 6.18
CA ASN A 40 3.45 9.40 5.57
C ASN A 40 2.46 8.35 5.06
N ALA A 41 2.70 7.06 5.31
CA ALA A 41 1.72 6.03 4.99
C ALA A 41 0.52 6.15 5.91
N VAL A 42 -0.65 5.80 5.40
CA VAL A 42 -1.89 5.76 6.17
C VAL A 42 -2.19 4.31 6.49
N HIS A 43 -2.48 4.03 7.74
CA HIS A 43 -2.75 2.67 8.19
C HIS A 43 -4.24 2.36 8.08
N ILE A 44 -4.58 1.41 7.22
CA ILE A 44 -5.96 0.90 7.09
C ILE A 44 -5.85 -0.62 7.06
N PRO A 45 -6.09 -1.30 8.19
CA PRO A 45 -5.99 -2.77 8.22
C PRO A 45 -6.85 -3.41 7.16
N MET A 46 -6.35 -4.51 6.58
CA MET A 46 -6.97 -5.16 5.43
C MET A 46 -8.46 -5.41 5.64
N ASN A 47 -8.86 -5.92 6.82
CA ASN A 47 -10.26 -6.26 7.06
C ASN A 47 -11.18 -5.05 7.07
N THR A 48 -10.65 -3.85 7.25
CA THR A 48 -11.48 -2.63 7.31
C THR A 48 -11.61 -1.95 5.96
N ILE A 49 -10.87 -2.40 4.95
CA ILE A 49 -10.89 -1.78 3.62
C ILE A 49 -12.33 -1.67 3.07
N PRO A 50 -13.17 -2.74 3.13
CA PRO A 50 -14.52 -2.63 2.56
C PRO A 50 -15.35 -1.52 3.20
N GLU A 51 -15.13 -1.23 4.48
CA GLU A 51 -15.87 -0.20 5.21
C GLU A 51 -15.33 1.19 4.93
N LYS A 52 -14.18 1.26 4.28
CA LYS A 52 -13.47 2.52 4.06
C LYS A 52 -13.32 2.86 2.57
N LEU A 53 -14.11 2.25 1.71
CA LEU A 53 -13.99 2.51 0.27
C LEU A 53 -14.19 3.99 -0.06
N ASP A 54 -14.98 4.70 0.74
CA ASP A 54 -15.27 6.12 0.49
C ASP A 54 -14.07 7.03 0.75
N VAL A 55 -12.99 6.53 1.41
CA VAL A 55 -11.79 7.36 1.58
C VAL A 55 -10.90 7.33 0.35
N PHE A 56 -11.17 6.44 -0.60
CA PHE A 56 -10.37 6.32 -1.81
C PHE A 56 -10.99 7.14 -2.94
N ASP A 57 -10.14 7.89 -3.63
CA ASP A 57 -10.55 8.72 -4.76
C ASP A 57 -10.18 7.98 -6.05
N ALA A 58 -11.18 7.71 -6.91
CA ALA A 58 -10.97 6.98 -8.15
C ALA A 58 -9.99 7.67 -9.09
N LYS A 59 -9.72 8.96 -8.87
CA LYS A 59 -8.80 9.74 -9.70
C LYS A 59 -7.35 9.69 -9.19
N GLN A 60 -7.14 9.07 -8.02
CA GLN A 60 -5.81 8.99 -7.40
C GLN A 60 -5.26 7.59 -7.54
N THR A 61 -3.94 7.47 -7.40
CA THR A 61 -3.27 6.17 -7.37
C THR A 61 -2.83 5.89 -5.93
N TYR A 62 -3.04 4.65 -5.48
CA TYR A 62 -2.70 4.23 -4.12
C TYR A 62 -1.71 3.09 -4.17
N TYR A 63 -0.64 3.21 -3.38
CA TYR A 63 0.38 2.17 -3.25
C TYR A 63 0.06 1.38 -2.00
N ILE A 64 -0.16 0.08 -2.16
CA ILE A 64 -0.66 -0.78 -1.09
C ILE A 64 0.49 -1.63 -0.57
N VAL A 65 0.67 -1.65 0.76
CA VAL A 65 1.82 -2.25 1.42
C VAL A 65 1.35 -3.21 2.50
N CYS A 66 1.96 -4.39 2.57
CA CYS A 66 1.78 -5.29 3.70
C CYS A 66 3.14 -5.87 4.09
N ALA A 67 3.18 -6.95 4.87
CA ALA A 67 4.45 -7.51 5.32
C ALA A 67 5.23 -8.17 4.18
N GLY A 68 4.58 -9.08 3.44
CA GLY A 68 5.25 -9.86 2.40
C GLY A 68 4.73 -9.67 0.99
N GLY A 69 3.71 -8.85 0.80
CA GLY A 69 3.18 -8.57 -0.53
C GLY A 69 1.91 -9.31 -0.92
N VAL A 70 1.47 -10.30 -0.13
CA VAL A 70 0.32 -11.13 -0.48
C VAL A 70 -1.00 -10.46 -0.08
N ARG A 71 -1.10 -9.97 1.16
CA ARG A 71 -2.32 -9.28 1.61
C ARG A 71 -2.55 -8.02 0.78
N SER A 72 -1.48 -7.28 0.48
CA SER A 72 -1.59 -6.07 -0.33
C SER A 72 -2.01 -6.40 -1.75
N GLU A 73 -1.56 -7.53 -2.29
CA GLU A 73 -2.01 -7.97 -3.61
C GLU A 73 -3.52 -8.19 -3.63
N ASN A 74 -4.03 -8.88 -2.59
CA ASN A 74 -5.47 -9.13 -2.48
C ASN A 74 -6.25 -7.83 -2.35
N VAL A 75 -5.73 -6.88 -1.59
CA VAL A 75 -6.37 -5.57 -1.45
C VAL A 75 -6.37 -4.83 -2.79
N CYS A 76 -5.29 -4.92 -3.56
CA CYS A 76 -5.24 -4.30 -4.88
C CYS A 76 -6.30 -4.86 -5.81
N HIS A 77 -6.50 -6.19 -5.80
CA HIS A 77 -7.56 -6.80 -6.61
C HIS A 77 -8.93 -6.25 -6.20
N TYR A 78 -9.17 -6.16 -4.89
CA TYR A 78 -10.45 -5.66 -4.38
C TYR A 78 -10.67 -4.19 -4.78
N LEU A 79 -9.66 -3.35 -4.58
CA LEU A 79 -9.77 -1.93 -4.92
C LEU A 79 -9.96 -1.73 -6.42
N THR A 80 -9.19 -2.46 -7.23
CA THR A 80 -9.29 -2.36 -8.68
C THR A 80 -10.69 -2.77 -9.15
N ALA A 81 -11.27 -3.82 -8.56
CA ALA A 81 -12.61 -4.25 -8.88
C ALA A 81 -13.66 -3.19 -8.52
N ASN A 82 -13.31 -2.28 -7.60
CA ASN A 82 -14.19 -1.19 -7.19
C ASN A 82 -13.81 0.15 -7.84
N GLY A 83 -13.01 0.12 -8.91
CA GLY A 83 -12.70 1.31 -9.68
C GLY A 83 -11.59 2.18 -9.10
N ILE A 84 -10.85 1.69 -8.13
CA ILE A 84 -9.75 2.45 -7.50
C ILE A 84 -8.43 2.00 -8.12
N GLN A 85 -7.56 2.96 -8.45
CA GLN A 85 -6.24 2.65 -8.99
C GLN A 85 -5.31 2.26 -7.84
N ALA A 86 -4.86 1.00 -7.85
CA ALA A 86 -4.03 0.47 -6.79
C ALA A 86 -2.80 -0.22 -7.38
N VAL A 87 -1.66 -0.05 -6.70
CA VAL A 87 -0.37 -0.62 -7.10
C VAL A 87 0.16 -1.40 -5.90
N ASN A 88 0.54 -2.65 -6.11
CA ASN A 88 1.06 -3.50 -5.04
C ASN A 88 2.57 -3.33 -4.89
N MET A 89 3.05 -3.05 -3.67
CA MET A 89 4.48 -3.05 -3.41
C MET A 89 4.95 -4.50 -3.23
N GLU A 90 5.68 -4.99 -4.20
CA GLU A 90 6.17 -6.36 -4.21
C GLU A 90 7.12 -6.60 -3.04
N GLY A 91 7.00 -7.77 -2.42
CA GLY A 91 7.86 -8.16 -1.31
C GLY A 91 7.50 -7.51 0.02
N GLY A 92 6.65 -6.50 0.00
CA GLY A 92 6.16 -5.85 1.21
C GLY A 92 7.26 -5.25 2.07
N MET A 93 6.94 -5.05 3.34
CA MET A 93 7.89 -4.43 4.28
C MET A 93 9.13 -5.29 4.51
N TYR A 94 9.05 -6.60 4.26
CA TYR A 94 10.24 -7.46 4.35
C TYR A 94 11.32 -7.04 3.35
N SER A 95 10.93 -6.43 2.24
CA SER A 95 11.86 -5.94 1.20
C SER A 95 12.14 -4.45 1.32
N TRP A 96 11.58 -3.78 2.31
CA TRP A 96 11.73 -2.32 2.46
C TRP A 96 13.03 -2.01 3.18
N ASN A 97 13.85 -1.16 2.58
CA ASN A 97 15.15 -0.76 3.15
C ASN A 97 15.20 0.72 3.49
N GLY A 98 14.08 1.42 3.34
CA GLY A 98 14.03 2.84 3.62
C GLY A 98 13.70 3.14 5.07
N GLU A 99 13.49 4.42 5.34
CA GLU A 99 13.14 4.90 6.67
C GLU A 99 11.77 4.36 7.08
N VAL A 100 11.59 4.10 8.38
CA VAL A 100 10.28 3.81 8.97
C VAL A 100 10.07 4.73 10.16
N LYS A 101 8.80 4.98 10.45
CA LYS A 101 8.42 5.82 11.59
C LYS A 101 7.38 5.15 12.47
#